data_724d03e447116716ff68e4ba4fe4b48c
#
_entry.id   724d03e447116716ff68e4ba4fe4b48c
#
_cell.length_a   1.000
_cell.length_b   1.000
_cell.length_c   1.000
_cell.angle_alpha   90.00
_cell.angle_beta   90.00
_cell.angle_gamma   90.00
#
_symmetry.space_group_name_H-M   'P 1'
#
loop_
_entity.id
_entity.type
_entity.pdbx_description
1 polymer ?
#
loop_
_entity_poly.entity_id
_entity_poly.type
_entity_poly.pdbx_seq_one_letter_code
_entity_poly.pdbx_strand_id
1 'polypeptide(L)'
;YPYQPGDRDRRNHRDRSAVVVGSNSAIKFLENQIGEVFKHQIVKEGDVIDLGNKKLRVISAPNLHWPDSIYTYLEEDKLLFTCDSFGAHFCHDAMFDDLTGNYDDAFTYYFDVILKPFSRFFLTAIDKIRPLDIDMICPGHGPILRKHWKRMVDLSEQYSKAYLANYPVLNRVLVAYVSAYGFTKTLAEKIAQGLQLHPEIEVDLCDIEQMDAGVLADKIAQANAYLFGSPTINQNTLPQMYSCMSMINPIRDKGKLAGCFGSYGWSGETKDILIANFNTLKLNYIGESLFIKFKPQEKFFEDYIHYGKTFGETFIGKINSKVS
;
A
#
# COMPACT_ATOMS: atom_id res chain seq x y z
N TYR A 1 -7.41 -13.07 -8.76
CA TYR A 1 -6.40 -13.83 -9.52
C TYR A 1 -6.50 -13.43 -10.97
N PRO A 2 -5.41 -13.13 -11.69
CA PRO A 2 -5.46 -12.98 -13.12
C PRO A 2 -5.87 -14.34 -13.72
N TYR A 3 -6.86 -14.30 -14.57
CA TYR A 3 -7.34 -15.42 -15.37
C TYR A 3 -6.16 -16.14 -16.03
N GLN A 4 -5.97 -17.43 -15.72
CA GLN A 4 -4.90 -18.21 -16.38
C GLN A 4 -5.32 -18.55 -17.82
N PRO A 5 -4.49 -18.27 -18.84
CA PRO A 5 -4.80 -18.61 -20.22
C PRO A 5 -4.59 -20.11 -20.44
N GLY A 6 -5.63 -20.92 -20.25
CA GLY A 6 -5.58 -22.36 -20.41
C GLY A 6 -6.93 -23.06 -20.37
N ASP A 7 -7.98 -22.38 -19.98
CA ASP A 7 -9.29 -22.98 -19.82
C ASP A 7 -9.99 -23.17 -21.18
N ARG A 8 -10.33 -24.42 -21.49
CA ARG A 8 -10.91 -24.84 -22.78
C ARG A 8 -12.33 -24.35 -23.02
N ASP A 9 -12.90 -23.58 -22.12
CA ASP A 9 -14.29 -23.12 -22.16
C ASP A 9 -14.50 -21.77 -22.85
N ARG A 10 -13.47 -21.26 -23.55
CA ARG A 10 -13.56 -20.01 -24.33
C ARG A 10 -14.60 -20.00 -25.44
N ARG A 11 -15.25 -21.14 -25.77
CA ARG A 11 -16.21 -21.24 -26.89
C ARG A 11 -17.64 -20.99 -26.49
N ASN A 12 -18.03 -21.09 -25.22
CA ASN A 12 -19.43 -21.00 -24.79
C ASN A 12 -19.83 -19.65 -24.16
N HIS A 13 -18.90 -18.70 -23.90
CA HIS A 13 -19.22 -17.40 -23.29
C HIS A 13 -19.29 -16.23 -24.28
N ARG A 14 -19.39 -16.50 -25.60
CA ARG A 14 -19.64 -15.44 -26.59
C ARG A 14 -21.13 -15.19 -26.80
N ASP A 15 -21.89 -14.96 -25.73
CA ASP A 15 -23.17 -14.29 -25.90
C ASP A 15 -22.88 -12.79 -26.15
N ARG A 16 -22.73 -12.45 -27.44
CA ARG A 16 -22.53 -11.06 -27.91
C ARG A 16 -23.73 -10.16 -27.61
N SER A 17 -24.80 -10.68 -27.04
CA SER A 17 -25.98 -9.92 -26.60
C SER A 17 -25.82 -9.38 -25.18
N ALA A 18 -25.00 -10.02 -24.35
CA ALA A 18 -24.79 -9.60 -22.96
C ALA A 18 -24.14 -8.21 -22.89
N VAL A 19 -24.61 -7.41 -21.96
CA VAL A 19 -24.05 -6.09 -21.65
C VAL A 19 -23.20 -6.19 -20.39
N VAL A 20 -21.93 -5.86 -20.49
CA VAL A 20 -21.03 -5.79 -19.33
C VAL A 20 -21.26 -4.48 -18.61
N VAL A 21 -21.61 -4.56 -17.32
CA VAL A 21 -21.82 -3.37 -16.49
C VAL A 21 -20.67 -3.23 -15.51
N GLY A 22 -20.04 -2.06 -15.44
CA GLY A 22 -18.91 -1.83 -14.57
C GLY A 22 -18.52 -0.36 -14.42
N SER A 23 -17.58 -0.08 -13.51
CA SER A 23 -17.00 1.26 -13.42
C SER A 23 -16.23 1.62 -14.69
N ASN A 24 -15.97 2.90 -14.92
CA ASN A 24 -15.17 3.34 -16.07
C ASN A 24 -13.79 2.67 -16.10
N SER A 25 -13.18 2.45 -14.94
CA SER A 25 -11.89 1.76 -14.84
C SER A 25 -12.03 0.27 -15.20
N ALA A 26 -13.08 -0.41 -14.73
CA ALA A 26 -13.36 -1.82 -15.05
C ALA A 26 -13.52 -2.02 -16.56
N ILE A 27 -14.29 -1.16 -17.20
CA ILE A 27 -14.52 -1.26 -18.67
C ILE A 27 -13.20 -1.11 -19.41
N LYS A 28 -12.36 -0.10 -19.06
CA LYS A 28 -11.04 0.10 -19.67
C LYS A 28 -10.09 -1.08 -19.44
N PHE A 29 -10.10 -1.68 -18.25
CA PHE A 29 -9.29 -2.87 -17.97
C PHE A 29 -9.73 -4.05 -18.81
N LEU A 30 -11.03 -4.28 -18.93
CA LEU A 30 -11.59 -5.35 -19.75
C LEU A 30 -11.31 -5.14 -21.24
N GLU A 31 -11.44 -3.92 -21.78
CA GLU A 31 -11.07 -3.59 -23.16
C GLU A 31 -9.61 -3.97 -23.45
N ASN A 32 -8.69 -3.62 -22.55
CA ASN A 32 -7.28 -3.97 -22.71
C ASN A 32 -7.01 -5.48 -22.55
N GLN A 33 -7.74 -6.15 -21.66
CA GLN A 33 -7.54 -7.58 -21.37
C GLN A 33 -8.12 -8.48 -22.44
N ILE A 34 -9.31 -8.13 -22.95
CA ILE A 34 -10.03 -8.93 -23.95
C ILE A 34 -9.51 -8.63 -25.37
N GLY A 35 -9.14 -7.36 -25.64
CA GLY A 35 -8.66 -6.91 -26.95
C GLY A 35 -9.76 -6.90 -28.05
N GLU A 36 -11.03 -7.04 -27.68
CA GLU A 36 -12.18 -7.04 -28.59
C GLU A 36 -13.23 -6.03 -28.07
N VAL A 37 -14.01 -5.45 -29.00
CA VAL A 37 -15.13 -4.57 -28.64
C VAL A 37 -16.29 -5.43 -28.11
N PHE A 38 -16.84 -5.03 -26.97
CA PHE A 38 -18.01 -5.65 -26.34
C PHE A 38 -19.04 -4.59 -25.93
N LYS A 39 -20.31 -5.01 -25.81
CA LYS A 39 -21.35 -4.14 -25.31
C LYS A 39 -21.12 -3.87 -23.83
N HIS A 40 -21.11 -2.61 -23.43
CA HIS A 40 -20.92 -2.25 -22.03
C HIS A 40 -21.79 -1.06 -21.62
N GLN A 41 -21.98 -0.94 -20.31
CA GLN A 41 -22.60 0.19 -19.65
C GLN A 41 -21.69 0.63 -18.49
N ILE A 42 -21.22 1.87 -18.54
CA ILE A 42 -20.46 2.46 -17.45
C ILE A 42 -21.43 2.93 -16.38
N VAL A 43 -21.15 2.54 -15.13
CA VAL A 43 -21.94 2.92 -13.95
C VAL A 43 -21.09 3.64 -12.92
N LYS A 44 -21.76 4.44 -12.08
CA LYS A 44 -21.16 5.25 -11.01
C LYS A 44 -21.99 5.12 -9.73
N GLU A 45 -21.53 5.80 -8.68
CA GLU A 45 -22.22 5.89 -7.38
C GLU A 45 -23.70 6.22 -7.53
N GLY A 46 -24.56 5.38 -6.95
CA GLY A 46 -26.01 5.57 -6.89
C GLY A 46 -26.78 5.16 -8.13
N ASP A 47 -26.11 4.76 -9.23
CA ASP A 47 -26.80 4.22 -10.40
C ASP A 47 -27.57 2.95 -10.03
N VAL A 48 -28.72 2.75 -10.67
CA VAL A 48 -29.57 1.59 -10.45
C VAL A 48 -29.73 0.84 -11.77
N ILE A 49 -29.44 -0.47 -11.71
CA ILE A 49 -29.63 -1.40 -12.82
C ILE A 49 -30.96 -2.12 -12.58
N ASP A 50 -31.90 -1.93 -13.49
CA ASP A 50 -33.22 -2.60 -13.46
C ASP A 50 -33.07 -4.01 -14.03
N LEU A 51 -33.40 -5.02 -13.22
CA LEU A 51 -33.42 -6.44 -13.60
C LEU A 51 -34.81 -6.92 -13.89
N GLY A 52 -35.81 -6.02 -14.06
CA GLY A 52 -37.22 -6.29 -14.29
C GLY A 52 -38.02 -6.24 -12.99
N ASN A 53 -37.89 -7.23 -12.14
CA ASN A 53 -38.60 -7.30 -10.85
C ASN A 53 -37.71 -6.97 -9.64
N LYS A 54 -36.44 -6.67 -9.87
CA LYS A 54 -35.43 -6.35 -8.83
C LYS A 54 -34.55 -5.23 -9.31
N LYS A 55 -33.98 -4.49 -8.34
CA LYS A 55 -33.09 -3.35 -8.58
C LYS A 55 -31.73 -3.58 -7.93
N LEU A 56 -30.71 -3.41 -8.72
CA LEU A 56 -29.33 -3.52 -8.27
C LEU A 56 -28.71 -2.12 -8.20
N ARG A 57 -28.55 -1.58 -6.99
CA ARG A 57 -27.93 -0.29 -6.75
C ARG A 57 -26.42 -0.41 -6.74
N VAL A 58 -25.74 0.49 -7.43
CA VAL A 58 -24.27 0.58 -7.48
C VAL A 58 -23.77 1.46 -6.34
N ILE A 59 -22.76 0.97 -5.61
CA ILE A 59 -22.04 1.68 -4.57
C ILE A 59 -20.56 1.69 -4.94
N SER A 60 -20.00 2.86 -5.19
CA SER A 60 -18.61 3.00 -5.58
C SER A 60 -17.68 2.67 -4.40
N ALA A 61 -16.78 1.71 -4.61
CA ALA A 61 -15.81 1.23 -3.63
C ALA A 61 -14.39 1.16 -4.23
N PRO A 62 -13.90 2.25 -4.87
CA PRO A 62 -12.61 2.23 -5.57
C PRO A 62 -11.46 1.93 -4.61
N ASN A 63 -10.45 1.22 -5.12
CA ASN A 63 -9.29 0.78 -4.35
C ASN A 63 -9.60 -0.22 -3.20
N LEU A 64 -10.63 -1.06 -3.40
CA LEU A 64 -10.94 -2.17 -2.50
C LEU A 64 -10.92 -3.53 -3.25
N HIS A 65 -9.74 -4.16 -3.54
CA HIS A 65 -8.44 -3.46 -3.42
C HIS A 65 -7.99 -2.90 -4.79
N TRP A 66 -8.75 -3.13 -5.84
CA TRP A 66 -8.51 -2.62 -7.19
C TRP A 66 -9.22 -1.27 -7.43
N PRO A 67 -8.67 -0.40 -8.33
CA PRO A 67 -9.26 0.92 -8.60
C PRO A 67 -10.66 0.88 -9.19
N ASP A 68 -11.05 -0.22 -9.80
CA ASP A 68 -12.32 -0.44 -10.49
C ASP A 68 -13.42 -1.02 -9.63
N SER A 69 -13.12 -1.36 -8.37
CA SER A 69 -14.06 -2.02 -7.46
C SER A 69 -15.34 -1.21 -7.24
N ILE A 70 -16.46 -1.89 -7.32
CA ILE A 70 -17.78 -1.42 -6.94
C ILE A 70 -18.47 -2.48 -6.06
N TYR A 71 -19.35 -2.05 -5.19
CA TYR A 71 -20.33 -2.94 -4.56
C TYR A 71 -21.64 -2.82 -5.30
N THR A 72 -22.45 -3.87 -5.23
CA THR A 72 -23.82 -3.84 -5.74
C THR A 72 -24.78 -4.32 -4.66
N TYR A 73 -25.86 -3.59 -4.48
CA TYR A 73 -26.87 -3.88 -3.46
C TYR A 73 -28.22 -4.23 -4.14
N LEU A 74 -28.66 -5.44 -3.94
CA LEU A 74 -29.97 -5.95 -4.41
C LEU A 74 -31.03 -5.58 -3.37
N GLU A 75 -31.82 -4.54 -3.65
CA GLU A 75 -32.67 -3.87 -2.66
C GLU A 75 -33.77 -4.78 -2.13
N GLU A 76 -34.45 -5.55 -2.99
CA GLU A 76 -35.60 -6.37 -2.62
C GLU A 76 -35.20 -7.58 -1.76
N ASP A 77 -34.01 -8.12 -1.99
CA ASP A 77 -33.49 -9.28 -1.24
C ASP A 77 -32.52 -8.88 -0.13
N LYS A 78 -32.18 -7.58 -0.04
CA LYS A 78 -31.21 -7.02 0.95
C LYS A 78 -29.85 -7.68 0.89
N LEU A 79 -29.39 -8.03 -0.33
CA LEU A 79 -28.11 -8.69 -0.57
C LEU A 79 -27.07 -7.67 -1.02
N LEU A 80 -25.92 -7.63 -0.35
CA LEU A 80 -24.79 -6.80 -0.70
C LEU A 80 -23.66 -7.65 -1.28
N PHE A 81 -23.25 -7.39 -2.52
CA PHE A 81 -22.11 -8.01 -3.16
C PHE A 81 -20.91 -7.05 -3.06
N THR A 82 -19.81 -7.52 -2.48
CA THR A 82 -18.70 -6.64 -2.04
C THR A 82 -17.36 -6.96 -2.67
N CYS A 83 -17.31 -7.84 -3.68
CA CYS A 83 -16.06 -8.31 -4.23
C CYS A 83 -15.14 -8.83 -3.11
N ASP A 84 -13.92 -8.34 -3.00
CA ASP A 84 -12.92 -8.81 -2.03
C ASP A 84 -13.17 -8.30 -0.60
N SER A 85 -13.96 -7.25 -0.43
CA SER A 85 -14.23 -6.70 0.90
C SER A 85 -15.03 -7.66 1.77
N PHE A 86 -14.65 -7.75 3.05
CA PHE A 86 -15.22 -8.68 4.03
C PHE A 86 -14.98 -10.17 3.73
N GLY A 87 -14.09 -10.46 2.76
CA GLY A 87 -13.71 -11.81 2.38
C GLY A 87 -12.67 -12.45 3.31
N ALA A 88 -12.39 -13.73 3.06
CA ALA A 88 -11.34 -14.49 3.71
C ALA A 88 -10.75 -15.53 2.76
N HIS A 89 -9.45 -15.81 2.85
CA HIS A 89 -8.84 -16.98 2.20
C HIS A 89 -9.17 -18.24 3.01
N PHE A 90 -10.43 -18.64 2.91
CA PHE A 90 -10.99 -19.77 3.65
C PHE A 90 -11.90 -20.59 2.75
N CYS A 91 -11.72 -21.89 2.74
CA CYS A 91 -12.52 -22.83 1.97
C CYS A 91 -13.18 -23.85 2.90
N HIS A 92 -14.47 -24.05 2.73
CA HIS A 92 -15.26 -25.02 3.48
C HIS A 92 -16.40 -25.56 2.60
N ASP A 93 -16.89 -26.78 2.89
CA ASP A 93 -18.00 -27.37 2.16
C ASP A 93 -19.32 -26.62 2.36
N ALA A 94 -19.51 -26.01 3.53
CA ALA A 94 -20.66 -25.16 3.80
C ALA A 94 -20.47 -23.76 3.22
N MET A 95 -21.53 -23.25 2.58
CA MET A 95 -21.53 -21.95 1.89
C MET A 95 -21.63 -20.74 2.84
N PHE A 96 -22.29 -20.91 3.99
CA PHE A 96 -22.65 -19.79 4.87
C PHE A 96 -21.77 -19.75 6.14
N ASP A 97 -21.47 -18.55 6.61
CA ASP A 97 -20.59 -18.26 7.74
C ASP A 97 -21.02 -18.89 9.07
N ASP A 98 -22.30 -19.13 9.27
CA ASP A 98 -22.85 -19.76 10.47
C ASP A 98 -22.73 -21.30 10.49
N LEU A 99 -22.26 -21.89 9.39
CA LEU A 99 -22.08 -23.34 9.23
C LEU A 99 -20.63 -23.77 9.09
N THR A 100 -19.68 -22.83 9.04
CA THR A 100 -18.26 -23.11 8.74
C THR A 100 -17.38 -23.24 9.98
N GLY A 101 -17.90 -22.95 11.18
CA GLY A 101 -17.07 -22.80 12.37
C GLY A 101 -16.27 -21.49 12.39
N ASN A 102 -15.26 -21.44 13.24
CA ASN A 102 -14.44 -20.25 13.38
C ASN A 102 -13.38 -20.15 12.28
N TYR A 103 -13.30 -19.00 11.58
CA TYR A 103 -12.30 -18.68 10.57
C TYR A 103 -11.67 -17.29 10.79
N ASP A 104 -11.70 -16.78 12.02
CA ASP A 104 -11.20 -15.44 12.36
C ASP A 104 -9.74 -15.22 11.97
N ASP A 105 -8.89 -16.25 12.14
CA ASP A 105 -7.47 -16.17 11.76
C ASP A 105 -7.33 -15.97 10.24
N ALA A 106 -8.11 -16.68 9.44
CA ALA A 106 -8.09 -16.54 7.99
C ALA A 106 -8.63 -15.18 7.54
N PHE A 107 -9.66 -14.66 8.22
CA PHE A 107 -10.21 -13.34 7.98
C PHE A 107 -9.20 -12.23 8.33
N THR A 108 -8.57 -12.34 9.50
CA THR A 108 -7.54 -11.38 9.95
C THR A 108 -6.35 -11.39 9.00
N TYR A 109 -5.87 -12.56 8.62
CA TYR A 109 -4.77 -12.71 7.66
C TYR A 109 -5.13 -12.09 6.30
N TYR A 110 -6.35 -12.33 5.80
CA TYR A 110 -6.81 -11.74 4.54
C TYR A 110 -6.84 -10.21 4.60
N PHE A 111 -7.37 -9.65 5.70
CA PHE A 111 -7.32 -8.21 5.93
C PHE A 111 -5.88 -7.69 5.90
N ASP A 112 -4.97 -8.33 6.63
CA ASP A 112 -3.58 -7.88 6.76
C ASP A 112 -2.83 -7.84 5.42
N VAL A 113 -3.02 -8.85 4.58
CA VAL A 113 -2.28 -8.98 3.32
C VAL A 113 -2.93 -8.28 2.13
N ILE A 114 -4.27 -8.11 2.12
CA ILE A 114 -5.02 -7.57 0.98
C ILE A 114 -5.58 -6.17 1.27
N LEU A 115 -6.30 -5.98 2.37
CA LEU A 115 -7.13 -4.79 2.59
C LEU A 115 -6.47 -3.70 3.44
N LYS A 116 -5.57 -4.06 4.32
CA LYS A 116 -4.91 -3.16 5.28
C LYS A 116 -4.30 -1.90 4.66
N PRO A 117 -3.57 -1.94 3.51
CA PRO A 117 -3.05 -0.73 2.87
C PRO A 117 -4.14 0.21 2.37
N PHE A 118 -5.35 -0.30 2.18
CA PHE A 118 -6.52 0.40 1.65
C PHE A 118 -7.51 0.84 2.74
N SER A 119 -7.12 0.78 4.01
CA SER A 119 -7.99 1.03 5.17
C SER A 119 -8.78 2.33 5.10
N ARG A 120 -8.23 3.43 4.55
CA ARG A 120 -8.96 4.69 4.35
C ARG A 120 -10.16 4.53 3.40
N PHE A 121 -9.95 3.83 2.29
CA PHE A 121 -11.01 3.53 1.32
C PHE A 121 -12.04 2.57 1.92
N PHE A 122 -11.57 1.62 2.72
CA PHE A 122 -12.44 0.65 3.37
C PHE A 122 -13.38 1.31 4.38
N LEU A 123 -12.89 2.23 5.23
CA LEU A 123 -13.75 3.01 6.13
C LEU A 123 -14.80 3.82 5.35
N THR A 124 -14.40 4.47 4.25
CA THR A 124 -15.36 5.20 3.40
C THR A 124 -16.45 4.28 2.82
N ALA A 125 -16.10 3.06 2.41
CA ALA A 125 -17.05 2.10 1.90
C ALA A 125 -17.98 1.56 3.01
N ILE A 126 -17.44 1.31 4.20
CA ILE A 126 -18.22 0.90 5.38
C ILE A 126 -19.25 1.98 5.74
N ASP A 127 -18.88 3.26 5.73
CA ASP A 127 -19.81 4.38 6.00
C ASP A 127 -20.97 4.39 4.99
N LYS A 128 -20.73 4.05 3.73
CA LYS A 128 -21.77 3.99 2.69
C LYS A 128 -22.75 2.85 2.88
N ILE A 129 -22.30 1.70 3.38
CA ILE A 129 -23.15 0.53 3.57
C ILE A 129 -23.89 0.51 4.91
N ARG A 130 -23.42 1.24 5.93
CA ARG A 130 -24.02 1.31 7.27
C ARG A 130 -25.52 1.66 7.27
N PRO A 131 -26.01 2.60 6.43
CA PRO A 131 -27.44 2.94 6.42
C PRO A 131 -28.33 1.93 5.65
N LEU A 132 -27.73 0.92 4.99
CA LEU A 132 -28.48 -0.06 4.22
C LEU A 132 -29.09 -1.13 5.13
N ASP A 133 -30.28 -1.60 4.75
CA ASP A 133 -30.95 -2.74 5.38
C ASP A 133 -30.44 -4.04 4.75
N ILE A 134 -29.33 -4.58 5.30
CA ILE A 134 -28.63 -5.73 4.77
C ILE A 134 -29.01 -6.99 5.54
N ASP A 135 -29.40 -8.05 4.81
CA ASP A 135 -29.61 -9.39 5.36
C ASP A 135 -28.37 -10.29 5.16
N MET A 136 -27.67 -10.15 4.03
CA MET A 136 -26.47 -10.91 3.71
C MET A 136 -25.42 -10.06 2.99
N ILE A 137 -24.14 -10.34 3.26
CA ILE A 137 -23.01 -9.88 2.45
C ILE A 137 -22.43 -11.06 1.69
N CYS A 138 -22.29 -10.91 0.37
CA CYS A 138 -21.77 -11.91 -0.54
C CYS A 138 -20.36 -11.45 -1.02
N PRO A 139 -19.28 -11.81 -0.32
CA PRO A 139 -17.92 -11.48 -0.73
C PRO A 139 -17.45 -12.38 -1.89
N GLY A 140 -16.39 -11.98 -2.57
CA GLY A 140 -15.75 -12.75 -3.64
C GLY A 140 -14.92 -13.94 -3.15
N HIS A 141 -14.54 -13.95 -1.88
CA HIS A 141 -13.71 -14.97 -1.23
C HIS A 141 -14.27 -15.35 0.14
N GLY A 142 -14.20 -16.64 0.49
CA GLY A 142 -14.67 -17.17 1.76
C GLY A 142 -16.19 -17.38 1.80
N PRO A 143 -16.78 -17.57 3.01
CA PRO A 143 -18.21 -17.87 3.15
C PRO A 143 -19.08 -16.64 2.91
N ILE A 144 -20.34 -16.89 2.50
CA ILE A 144 -21.39 -15.87 2.46
C ILE A 144 -21.74 -15.50 3.91
N LEU A 145 -21.70 -14.21 4.20
CA LEU A 145 -21.96 -13.68 5.54
C LEU A 145 -23.48 -13.49 5.74
N ARG A 146 -24.14 -14.53 6.23
CA ARG A 146 -25.58 -14.54 6.49
C ARG A 146 -25.91 -14.12 7.91
N LYS A 147 -25.15 -14.62 8.87
CA LYS A 147 -25.43 -14.42 10.31
C LYS A 147 -24.49 -13.41 10.98
N HIS A 148 -23.22 -13.45 10.64
CA HIS A 148 -22.21 -12.68 11.35
C HIS A 148 -21.67 -11.46 10.56
N TRP A 149 -22.34 -11.04 9.48
CA TRP A 149 -21.88 -9.96 8.62
C TRP A 149 -21.63 -8.65 9.40
N LYS A 150 -22.49 -8.31 10.39
CA LYS A 150 -22.29 -7.11 11.22
C LYS A 150 -20.97 -7.16 11.97
N ARG A 151 -20.66 -8.32 12.58
CA ARG A 151 -19.38 -8.55 13.25
C ARG A 151 -18.20 -8.41 12.30
N MET A 152 -18.27 -8.94 11.08
CA MET A 152 -17.18 -8.83 10.10
C MET A 152 -16.98 -7.40 9.62
N VAL A 153 -18.05 -6.63 9.46
CA VAL A 153 -17.98 -5.19 9.16
C VAL A 153 -17.35 -4.44 10.33
N ASP A 154 -17.76 -4.72 11.56
CA ASP A 154 -17.22 -4.06 12.76
C ASP A 154 -15.73 -4.40 12.98
N LEU A 155 -15.32 -5.66 12.77
CA LEU A 155 -13.91 -6.06 12.80
C LEU A 155 -13.09 -5.34 11.72
N SER A 156 -13.59 -5.26 10.49
CA SER A 156 -12.93 -4.56 9.40
C SER A 156 -12.75 -3.07 9.72
N GLU A 157 -13.77 -2.45 10.31
CA GLU A 157 -13.69 -1.06 10.78
C GLU A 157 -12.67 -0.90 11.90
N GLN A 158 -12.71 -1.80 12.90
CA GLN A 158 -11.76 -1.80 14.02
C GLN A 158 -10.33 -1.96 13.55
N TYR A 159 -10.06 -2.94 12.66
CA TYR A 159 -8.72 -3.19 12.11
C TYR A 159 -8.22 -2.01 11.29
N SER A 160 -9.09 -1.41 10.46
CA SER A 160 -8.76 -0.24 9.66
C SER A 160 -8.45 0.97 10.53
N LYS A 161 -9.27 1.24 11.56
CA LYS A 161 -9.04 2.33 12.52
C LYS A 161 -7.76 2.10 13.33
N ALA A 162 -7.53 0.88 13.82
CA ALA A 162 -6.32 0.52 14.57
C ALA A 162 -5.06 0.70 13.69
N TYR A 163 -5.11 0.25 12.45
CA TYR A 163 -4.02 0.45 11.51
C TYR A 163 -3.73 1.92 11.26
N LEU A 164 -4.75 2.73 11.04
CA LEU A 164 -4.60 4.17 10.79
C LEU A 164 -4.20 4.96 12.05
N ALA A 165 -4.66 4.53 13.22
CA ALA A 165 -4.26 5.13 14.51
C ALA A 165 -2.82 4.79 14.90
N ASN A 166 -2.38 3.57 14.58
CA ASN A 166 -0.99 3.14 14.71
C ASN A 166 -0.11 3.59 13.55
N TYR A 167 -0.66 4.27 12.54
CA TYR A 167 0.11 5.07 11.61
C TYR A 167 0.73 6.19 12.47
N PRO A 168 2.04 6.15 12.69
CA PRO A 168 2.61 6.91 13.79
C PRO A 168 2.34 8.40 13.58
N VAL A 169 1.68 8.99 14.56
CA VAL A 169 1.76 10.43 14.85
C VAL A 169 3.20 10.78 15.28
N LEU A 170 4.04 9.75 15.43
CA LEU A 170 5.45 9.91 15.74
C LEU A 170 6.22 10.31 14.48
N ASN A 171 7.02 11.35 14.61
CA ASN A 171 7.90 11.88 13.58
C ASN A 171 9.09 10.92 13.40
N ARG A 172 8.82 9.72 12.89
CA ARG A 172 9.83 8.67 12.74
C ARG A 172 10.52 8.78 11.39
N VAL A 173 11.85 8.87 11.42
CA VAL A 173 12.72 8.86 10.24
C VAL A 173 13.52 7.58 10.23
N LEU A 174 13.39 6.79 9.16
CA LEU A 174 14.21 5.61 8.92
C LEU A 174 15.47 6.00 8.15
N VAL A 175 16.62 5.78 8.74
CA VAL A 175 17.94 5.87 8.10
C VAL A 175 18.40 4.43 7.80
N ALA A 176 18.07 3.94 6.60
CA ALA A 176 18.39 2.58 6.15
C ALA A 176 19.63 2.61 5.26
N TYR A 177 20.65 1.85 5.60
CA TYR A 177 21.90 1.84 4.84
C TYR A 177 22.49 0.44 4.68
N VAL A 178 23.29 0.29 3.64
CA VAL A 178 24.21 -0.83 3.45
C VAL A 178 25.63 -0.28 3.27
N SER A 179 26.64 -0.98 3.80
CA SER A 179 28.01 -0.47 3.80
C SER A 179 29.05 -1.57 3.59
N ALA A 180 29.76 -1.55 2.47
CA ALA A 180 30.80 -2.54 2.15
C ALA A 180 32.12 -2.31 2.92
N TYR A 181 32.53 -1.05 3.10
CA TYR A 181 33.83 -0.68 3.71
C TYR A 181 33.66 0.20 4.96
N GLY A 182 32.48 0.27 5.54
CA GLY A 182 32.20 1.14 6.68
C GLY A 182 31.99 2.61 6.36
N PHE A 183 32.22 3.07 5.12
CA PHE A 183 32.13 4.48 4.75
C PHE A 183 30.70 5.00 4.78
N THR A 184 29.78 4.28 4.17
CA THR A 184 28.34 4.64 4.20
C THR A 184 27.77 4.53 5.62
N LYS A 185 28.25 3.56 6.43
CA LYS A 185 27.90 3.46 7.86
C LYS A 185 28.27 4.73 8.62
N THR A 186 29.49 5.22 8.46
CA THR A 186 29.93 6.46 9.11
C THR A 186 29.05 7.65 8.72
N LEU A 187 28.66 7.76 7.44
CA LEU A 187 27.72 8.80 7.00
C LEU A 187 26.35 8.62 7.67
N ALA A 188 25.80 7.41 7.70
CA ALA A 188 24.51 7.12 8.32
C ALA A 188 24.47 7.52 9.79
N GLU A 189 25.55 7.19 10.54
CA GLU A 189 25.70 7.55 11.97
C GLU A 189 25.74 9.08 12.18
N LYS A 190 26.45 9.82 11.32
CA LYS A 190 26.52 11.28 11.42
C LYS A 190 25.22 11.96 11.01
N ILE A 191 24.56 11.46 9.98
CA ILE A 191 23.22 11.91 9.57
C ILE A 191 22.21 11.67 10.70
N ALA A 192 22.24 10.50 11.33
CA ALA A 192 21.38 10.18 12.45
C ALA A 192 21.63 11.13 13.64
N GLN A 193 22.90 11.48 13.95
CA GLN A 193 23.22 12.48 14.94
C GLN A 193 22.59 13.85 14.61
N GLY A 194 22.60 14.25 13.34
CA GLY A 194 21.96 15.49 12.89
C GLY A 194 20.45 15.48 13.07
N LEU A 195 19.79 14.36 12.74
CA LEU A 195 18.34 14.18 12.97
C LEU A 195 17.99 14.24 14.45
N GLN A 196 18.82 13.63 15.31
CA GLN A 196 18.61 13.60 16.78
C GLN A 196 18.75 14.97 17.45
N LEU A 197 19.23 16.02 16.75
CA LEU A 197 19.16 17.38 17.25
C LEU A 197 17.72 17.92 17.34
N HIS A 198 16.76 17.22 16.72
CA HIS A 198 15.34 17.49 16.82
C HIS A 198 14.70 16.48 17.78
N PRO A 199 14.41 16.85 19.03
CA PRO A 199 13.92 15.93 20.06
C PRO A 199 12.55 15.31 19.72
N GLU A 200 11.80 15.92 18.81
CA GLU A 200 10.53 15.43 18.31
C GLU A 200 10.67 14.32 17.22
N ILE A 201 11.88 14.07 16.72
CA ILE A 201 12.14 13.04 15.71
C ILE A 201 12.62 11.75 16.38
N GLU A 202 11.94 10.67 16.17
CA GLU A 202 12.42 9.31 16.45
C GLU A 202 13.23 8.79 15.26
N VAL A 203 14.49 8.45 15.48
CA VAL A 203 15.42 8.00 14.44
C VAL A 203 15.64 6.50 14.52
N ASP A 204 15.23 5.78 13.49
CA ASP A 204 15.56 4.37 13.27
C ASP A 204 16.80 4.26 12.38
N LEU A 205 17.96 3.99 12.97
CA LEU A 205 19.20 3.74 12.23
C LEU A 205 19.37 2.24 11.96
N CYS A 206 19.35 1.83 10.69
CA CYS A 206 19.25 0.44 10.30
C CYS A 206 20.34 0.04 9.28
N ASP A 207 21.21 -0.87 9.67
CA ASP A 207 22.06 -1.62 8.76
C ASP A 207 21.22 -2.75 8.13
N ILE A 208 20.82 -2.56 6.86
CA ILE A 208 19.89 -3.48 6.19
C ILE A 208 20.50 -4.84 5.85
N GLU A 209 21.82 -4.97 5.89
CA GLU A 209 22.51 -6.25 5.71
C GLU A 209 22.42 -7.12 6.95
N GLN A 210 22.30 -6.52 8.13
CA GLN A 210 22.24 -7.22 9.41
C GLN A 210 20.81 -7.43 9.92
N MET A 211 19.80 -6.97 9.18
CA MET A 211 18.42 -6.93 9.65
C MET A 211 17.57 -8.03 9.00
N ASP A 212 16.70 -8.66 9.80
CA ASP A 212 15.65 -9.54 9.29
C ASP A 212 14.69 -8.77 8.36
N ALA A 213 14.31 -9.40 7.24
CA ALA A 213 13.49 -8.75 6.22
C ALA A 213 12.10 -8.36 6.73
N GLY A 214 11.49 -9.15 7.63
CA GLY A 214 10.19 -8.82 8.24
C GLY A 214 10.29 -7.60 9.15
N VAL A 215 11.34 -7.55 9.99
CA VAL A 215 11.61 -6.40 10.88
C VAL A 215 11.88 -5.13 10.06
N LEU A 216 12.63 -5.23 8.95
CA LEU A 216 12.88 -4.11 8.06
C LEU A 216 11.58 -3.61 7.39
N ALA A 217 10.74 -4.54 6.91
CA ALA A 217 9.45 -4.20 6.32
C ALA A 217 8.53 -3.46 7.31
N ASP A 218 8.50 -3.88 8.57
CA ASP A 218 7.76 -3.21 9.64
C ASP A 218 8.30 -1.79 9.90
N LYS A 219 9.62 -1.62 9.98
CA LYS A 219 10.24 -0.30 10.15
C LYS A 219 9.96 0.63 8.98
N ILE A 220 10.02 0.14 7.74
CA ILE A 220 9.62 0.89 6.54
C ILE A 220 8.15 1.30 6.62
N ALA A 221 7.27 0.39 7.04
CA ALA A 221 5.85 0.69 7.18
C ALA A 221 5.58 1.79 8.22
N GLN A 222 6.31 1.75 9.34
CA GLN A 222 6.14 2.68 10.46
C GLN A 222 6.82 4.03 10.25
N ALA A 223 7.82 4.14 9.40
CA ALA A 223 8.51 5.39 9.16
C ALA A 223 7.64 6.43 8.43
N ASN A 224 7.82 7.71 8.77
CA ASN A 224 7.15 8.84 8.13
C ASN A 224 8.02 9.51 7.06
N ALA A 225 9.33 9.29 7.12
CA ALA A 225 10.30 9.74 6.13
C ALA A 225 11.47 8.76 6.04
N TYR A 226 12.21 8.82 4.96
CA TYR A 226 13.27 7.88 4.63
C TYR A 226 14.58 8.58 4.25
N LEU A 227 15.69 8.06 4.75
CA LEU A 227 17.04 8.34 4.27
C LEU A 227 17.71 7.02 3.88
N PHE A 228 18.03 6.85 2.60
CA PHE A 228 18.61 5.62 2.07
C PHE A 228 20.08 5.81 1.74
N GLY A 229 20.93 4.92 2.25
CA GLY A 229 22.37 4.97 2.09
C GLY A 229 22.95 3.72 1.45
N SER A 230 23.73 3.91 0.36
CA SER A 230 24.46 2.81 -0.28
C SER A 230 25.76 3.32 -0.93
N PRO A 231 26.85 2.54 -0.93
CA PRO A 231 27.99 2.84 -1.76
C PRO A 231 27.67 2.58 -3.25
N THR A 232 28.44 3.21 -4.14
CA THR A 232 28.48 2.82 -5.56
C THR A 232 29.57 1.78 -5.75
N ILE A 233 29.17 0.57 -6.18
CA ILE A 233 30.06 -0.53 -6.54
C ILE A 233 29.65 -1.06 -7.91
N ASN A 234 30.59 -1.24 -8.81
CA ASN A 234 30.35 -1.64 -10.19
C ASN A 234 29.30 -0.75 -10.90
N GLN A 235 29.42 0.56 -10.71
CA GLN A 235 28.50 1.57 -11.28
C GLN A 235 27.02 1.36 -10.86
N ASN A 236 26.78 0.74 -9.69
CA ASN A 236 25.46 0.38 -9.23
C ASN A 236 25.33 0.56 -7.71
N THR A 237 24.09 0.58 -7.22
CA THR A 237 23.80 0.40 -5.79
C THR A 237 23.88 -1.08 -5.41
N LEU A 238 24.06 -1.37 -4.13
CA LEU A 238 24.11 -2.76 -3.68
C LEU A 238 22.74 -3.46 -3.72
N PRO A 239 22.69 -4.79 -3.99
CA PRO A 239 21.44 -5.56 -4.10
C PRO A 239 20.51 -5.43 -2.89
N GLN A 240 21.08 -5.33 -1.68
CA GLN A 240 20.33 -5.16 -0.43
C GLN A 240 19.47 -3.87 -0.46
N MET A 241 19.95 -2.81 -1.10
CA MET A 241 19.21 -1.57 -1.23
C MET A 241 18.00 -1.72 -2.17
N TYR A 242 18.14 -2.45 -3.28
CA TYR A 242 16.99 -2.76 -4.14
C TYR A 242 15.93 -3.58 -3.40
N SER A 243 16.36 -4.60 -2.62
CA SER A 243 15.46 -5.38 -1.79
C SER A 243 14.73 -4.51 -0.76
N CYS A 244 15.43 -3.61 -0.10
CA CYS A 244 14.85 -2.65 0.85
C CYS A 244 13.80 -1.76 0.17
N MET A 245 14.11 -1.18 -1.00
CA MET A 245 13.19 -0.32 -1.73
C MET A 245 11.96 -1.06 -2.25
N SER A 246 12.08 -2.36 -2.58
CA SER A 246 10.94 -3.18 -3.00
C SER A 246 9.89 -3.41 -1.91
N MET A 247 10.24 -3.19 -0.63
CA MET A 247 9.31 -3.30 0.51
C MET A 247 8.46 -2.04 0.70
N ILE A 248 8.79 -0.94 0.03
CA ILE A 248 8.00 0.30 0.09
C ILE A 248 6.71 0.10 -0.69
N ASN A 249 5.58 0.40 -0.07
CA ASN A 249 4.27 0.31 -0.70
C ASN A 249 3.87 1.69 -1.26
N PRO A 250 3.83 1.91 -2.61
CA PRO A 250 3.53 3.22 -3.19
C PRO A 250 2.12 3.74 -2.89
N ILE A 251 1.21 2.91 -2.41
CA ILE A 251 -0.15 3.31 -2.00
C ILE A 251 -0.12 3.87 -0.58
N ARG A 252 0.54 3.15 0.33
CA ARG A 252 0.69 3.55 1.74
C ARG A 252 1.63 4.75 1.89
N ASP A 253 2.77 4.71 1.18
CA ASP A 253 3.94 5.55 1.44
C ASP A 253 4.02 6.77 0.52
N LYS A 254 3.08 6.93 -0.40
CA LYS A 254 3.02 8.05 -1.35
C LYS A 254 3.21 9.40 -0.65
N GLY A 255 4.16 10.18 -1.14
CA GLY A 255 4.44 11.54 -0.66
C GLY A 255 5.23 11.62 0.63
N LYS A 256 5.66 10.48 1.23
CA LYS A 256 6.65 10.50 2.31
C LYS A 256 7.94 11.13 1.82
N LEU A 257 8.60 11.88 2.69
CA LEU A 257 9.86 12.55 2.38
C LEU A 257 10.97 11.52 2.23
N ALA A 258 11.83 11.69 1.22
CA ALA A 258 12.96 10.82 0.99
C ALA A 258 14.23 11.61 0.66
N GLY A 259 15.36 11.14 1.17
CA GLY A 259 16.69 11.60 0.84
C GLY A 259 17.63 10.42 0.64
N CYS A 260 18.80 10.67 0.06
CA CYS A 260 19.79 9.64 -0.16
C CYS A 260 21.22 10.12 0.12
N PHE A 261 22.05 9.16 0.50
CA PHE A 261 23.47 9.41 0.78
C PHE A 261 24.32 8.19 0.42
N GLY A 262 25.63 8.40 0.33
CA GLY A 262 26.51 7.27 0.05
C GLY A 262 27.96 7.65 -0.19
N SER A 263 28.75 6.64 -0.50
CA SER A 263 30.16 6.79 -0.86
C SER A 263 30.44 6.17 -2.22
N TYR A 264 31.43 6.69 -2.93
CA TYR A 264 31.83 6.18 -4.23
C TYR A 264 33.33 6.36 -4.47
N GLY A 265 33.89 5.63 -5.44
CA GLY A 265 35.28 5.78 -5.87
C GLY A 265 35.41 6.77 -7.03
N TRP A 266 35.25 6.28 -8.25
CA TRP A 266 35.41 7.07 -9.48
C TRP A 266 34.10 7.51 -10.13
N SER A 267 32.99 6.88 -9.77
CA SER A 267 31.65 7.15 -10.32
C SER A 267 30.60 7.05 -9.21
N GLY A 268 29.45 7.68 -9.36
CA GLY A 268 28.47 7.87 -8.27
C GLY A 268 27.03 7.57 -8.66
N GLU A 269 26.79 6.58 -9.51
CA GLU A 269 25.49 6.24 -10.12
C GLU A 269 24.41 5.92 -9.07
N THR A 270 24.79 5.44 -7.90
CA THR A 270 23.86 5.15 -6.79
C THR A 270 22.91 6.30 -6.49
N LYS A 271 23.40 7.55 -6.56
CA LYS A 271 22.58 8.75 -6.36
C LYS A 271 21.39 8.76 -7.32
N ASP A 272 21.67 8.65 -8.62
CA ASP A 272 20.64 8.76 -9.65
C ASP A 272 19.70 7.54 -9.63
N ILE A 273 20.23 6.36 -9.32
CA ILE A 273 19.44 5.14 -9.15
C ILE A 273 18.43 5.30 -8.00
N LEU A 274 18.85 5.82 -6.84
CA LEU A 274 17.96 6.02 -5.70
C LEU A 274 16.89 7.07 -6.00
N ILE A 275 17.27 8.20 -6.63
CA ILE A 275 16.31 9.25 -7.02
C ILE A 275 15.28 8.72 -8.03
N ALA A 276 15.71 7.93 -9.02
CA ALA A 276 14.79 7.30 -9.97
C ALA A 276 13.78 6.37 -9.28
N ASN A 277 14.24 5.59 -8.29
CA ASN A 277 13.36 4.75 -7.47
C ASN A 277 12.39 5.59 -6.63
N PHE A 278 12.81 6.70 -6.02
CA PHE A 278 11.90 7.60 -5.28
C PHE A 278 10.75 8.09 -6.17
N ASN A 279 11.06 8.50 -7.40
CA ASN A 279 10.05 8.92 -8.37
C ASN A 279 9.06 7.80 -8.70
N THR A 280 9.56 6.59 -8.96
CA THR A 280 8.74 5.40 -9.26
C THR A 280 7.84 5.03 -8.08
N LEU A 281 8.37 5.08 -6.87
CA LEU A 281 7.67 4.79 -5.61
C LEU A 281 6.79 5.96 -5.13
N LYS A 282 6.73 7.06 -5.89
CA LYS A 282 5.96 8.27 -5.56
C LYS A 282 6.34 8.90 -4.21
N LEU A 283 7.59 8.75 -3.81
CA LEU A 283 8.17 9.44 -2.67
C LEU A 283 8.52 10.89 -3.04
N ASN A 284 8.62 11.73 -2.04
CA ASN A 284 8.93 13.14 -2.23
C ASN A 284 10.41 13.40 -1.92
N TYR A 285 11.24 13.40 -2.95
CA TYR A 285 12.67 13.68 -2.82
C TYR A 285 12.92 15.13 -2.41
N ILE A 286 13.80 15.37 -1.41
CA ILE A 286 14.07 16.71 -0.86
C ILE A 286 14.91 17.62 -1.75
N GLY A 287 15.44 17.11 -2.85
CA GLY A 287 16.31 17.87 -3.77
C GLY A 287 17.80 17.83 -3.40
N GLU A 288 18.15 17.42 -2.19
CA GLU A 288 19.53 17.32 -1.73
C GLU A 288 19.94 15.88 -1.43
N SER A 289 21.23 15.59 -1.61
CA SER A 289 21.82 14.28 -1.34
C SER A 289 23.26 14.43 -0.89
N LEU A 290 23.71 13.54 0.00
CA LEU A 290 25.07 13.56 0.53
C LEU A 290 25.87 12.39 -0.04
N PHE A 291 26.69 12.64 -1.06
CA PHE A 291 27.59 11.64 -1.64
C PHE A 291 29.03 12.10 -1.56
N ILE A 292 29.88 11.23 -0.99
CA ILE A 292 31.30 11.54 -0.77
C ILE A 292 32.18 10.61 -1.59
N LYS A 293 33.35 11.13 -1.98
CA LYS A 293 34.36 10.35 -2.68
C LYS A 293 35.29 9.67 -1.67
N PHE A 294 35.36 8.33 -1.72
CA PHE A 294 36.14 7.46 -0.83
C PHE A 294 35.76 7.58 0.66
N LYS A 295 36.76 7.66 1.54
CA LYS A 295 36.61 7.60 2.98
C LYS A 295 36.06 8.92 3.55
N PRO A 296 35.07 8.86 4.46
CA PRO A 296 34.66 10.04 5.25
C PRO A 296 35.86 10.64 6.02
N GLN A 297 36.03 11.95 5.94
CA GLN A 297 37.10 12.66 6.65
C GLN A 297 36.48 13.40 7.85
N GLU A 298 37.11 13.33 9.00
CA GLU A 298 36.63 13.94 10.25
C GLU A 298 36.34 15.43 10.13
N LYS A 299 37.15 16.16 9.36
CA LYS A 299 36.98 17.61 9.12
C LYS A 299 35.63 17.97 8.45
N PHE A 300 34.90 16.98 7.86
CA PHE A 300 33.59 17.15 7.20
C PHE A 300 32.45 16.54 8.02
N PHE A 301 32.69 16.03 9.22
CA PHE A 301 31.63 15.41 10.03
C PHE A 301 30.50 16.39 10.37
N GLU A 302 30.83 17.67 10.59
CA GLU A 302 29.83 18.72 10.81
C GLU A 302 28.91 18.91 9.59
N ASP A 303 29.43 18.77 8.36
CA ASP A 303 28.62 18.85 7.14
C ASP A 303 27.65 17.66 7.05
N TYR A 304 28.07 16.47 7.50
CA TYR A 304 27.21 15.27 7.50
C TYR A 304 26.12 15.36 8.56
N ILE A 305 26.44 15.90 9.73
CA ILE A 305 25.49 16.20 10.80
C ILE A 305 24.52 17.28 10.32
N HIS A 306 25.03 18.33 9.67
CA HIS A 306 24.20 19.40 9.12
C HIS A 306 23.19 18.89 8.07
N TYR A 307 23.60 17.96 7.19
CA TYR A 307 22.68 17.33 6.25
C TYR A 307 21.51 16.62 6.95
N GLY A 308 21.80 15.85 8.02
CA GLY A 308 20.76 15.21 8.84
C GLY A 308 19.84 16.22 9.52
N LYS A 309 20.41 17.30 10.08
CA LYS A 309 19.66 18.39 10.71
C LYS A 309 18.71 19.06 9.71
N THR A 310 19.20 19.45 8.54
CA THR A 310 18.39 20.10 7.48
C THR A 310 17.27 19.19 6.96
N PHE A 311 17.55 17.89 6.84
CA PHE A 311 16.50 16.93 6.53
C PHE A 311 15.40 16.93 7.60
N GLY A 312 15.78 16.92 8.88
CA GLY A 312 14.86 16.97 10.01
C GLY A 312 14.00 18.25 10.00
N GLU A 313 14.60 19.42 9.78
CA GLU A 313 13.89 20.71 9.64
C GLU A 313 12.85 20.67 8.52
N THR A 314 13.25 20.16 7.35
CA THR A 314 12.35 20.02 6.19
C THR A 314 11.20 19.06 6.51
N PHE A 315 11.48 17.96 7.19
CA PHE A 315 10.47 16.97 7.58
C PHE A 315 9.45 17.55 8.55
N ILE A 316 9.90 18.23 9.61
CA ILE A 316 9.02 18.89 10.61
C ILE A 316 8.16 19.96 9.94
N GLY A 317 8.76 20.80 9.09
CA GLY A 317 8.03 21.82 8.35
C GLY A 317 6.87 21.23 7.53
N LYS A 318 7.06 20.08 6.89
CA LYS A 318 6.01 19.37 6.14
C LYS A 318 4.92 18.75 7.01
N ILE A 319 5.26 18.30 8.22
CA ILE A 319 4.25 17.77 9.15
C ILE A 319 3.35 18.90 9.62
N ASN A 320 3.94 20.00 10.06
CA ASN A 320 3.20 21.15 10.58
C ASN A 320 2.26 21.75 9.50
N SER A 321 2.65 21.74 8.22
CA SER A 321 1.80 22.20 7.12
C SER A 321 0.63 21.28 6.78
N LYS A 322 0.59 20.05 7.28
CA LYS A 322 -0.53 19.12 7.10
C LYS A 322 -1.53 19.13 8.26
N VAL A 323 -1.17 19.74 9.39
CA VAL A 323 -1.98 19.85 10.61
C VAL A 323 -2.71 21.20 10.66
N SER A 324 -2.24 22.19 9.93
CA SER A 324 -2.89 23.49 9.68
C SER A 324 -3.84 23.42 8.48
#